data_7808f04ead1c45362bd49ee025aefaeb
#
_entry.id   7808f04ead1c45362bd49ee025aefaeb
#
_cell.length_a   1.000
_cell.length_b   1.000
_cell.length_c   1.000
_cell.angle_alpha   90.00
_cell.angle_beta   90.00
_cell.angle_gamma   90.00
#
_symmetry.space_group_name_H-M   'P 1'
#
loop_
_entity.id
_entity.type
_entity.pdbx_description
1 polymer ?
#
loop_
_entity_poly.entity_id
_entity_poly.type
_entity_poly.pdbx_seq_one_letter_code
_entity_poly.pdbx_strand_id
1 'polypeptide(L)'
;NGKTLFITGASRGIGREIALKAAADGANIVVAAKSAEAHAKLPGTIFSVAEEIVAAGGQALPLQLDVRDEEAVKVAMAQAAEHFGGIDALINNAGAIRLKGVEHLELRRYDLMFQINTRAVMVCSQAALPYLKKTQGHILSLSPPLNLDPKWFASYGPYTTTKYGMSMLENLEAIRLS
;
A
#
# COMPACT_ATOMS: atom_id res chain seq x y z
N ASN A 1 -8.60 -18.94 -1.80
CA ASN A 1 -9.39 -18.77 -3.01
C ASN A 1 -10.54 -17.79 -2.75
N GLY A 2 -10.80 -16.86 -3.69
CA GLY A 2 -11.89 -15.89 -3.61
C GLY A 2 -11.71 -14.75 -2.60
N LYS A 3 -10.56 -14.66 -1.92
CA LYS A 3 -10.22 -13.58 -1.00
C LYS A 3 -9.86 -12.31 -1.78
N THR A 4 -10.34 -11.15 -1.33
CA THR A 4 -10.08 -9.86 -1.97
C THR A 4 -8.94 -9.12 -1.26
N LEU A 5 -7.88 -8.82 -1.99
CA LEU A 5 -6.72 -8.06 -1.53
C LEU A 5 -6.72 -6.66 -2.14
N PHE A 6 -6.76 -5.63 -1.31
CA PHE A 6 -6.57 -4.24 -1.71
C PHE A 6 -5.10 -3.86 -1.53
N ILE A 7 -4.38 -3.62 -2.64
CA ILE A 7 -2.93 -3.40 -2.62
C ILE A 7 -2.60 -1.99 -3.07
N THR A 8 -2.07 -1.15 -2.17
CA THR A 8 -1.61 0.19 -2.53
C THR A 8 -0.22 0.15 -3.17
N GLY A 9 0.02 1.02 -4.16
CA GLY A 9 1.29 1.04 -4.88
C GLY A 9 1.54 -0.20 -5.75
N ALA A 10 0.47 -0.85 -6.23
CA ALA A 10 0.54 -2.14 -6.93
C ALA A 10 0.93 -2.05 -8.42
N SER A 11 1.15 -0.85 -8.97
CA SER A 11 1.47 -0.70 -10.41
C SER A 11 2.86 -1.20 -10.81
N ARG A 12 3.74 -1.52 -9.86
CA ARG A 12 5.12 -1.98 -10.11
C ARG A 12 5.78 -2.54 -8.86
N GLY A 13 7.02 -3.08 -9.03
CA GLY A 13 7.88 -3.52 -7.93
C GLY A 13 7.22 -4.54 -7.00
N ILE A 14 7.45 -4.41 -5.70
CA ILE A 14 6.97 -5.37 -4.70
C ILE A 14 5.45 -5.49 -4.72
N GLY A 15 4.72 -4.38 -4.84
CA GLY A 15 3.25 -4.42 -4.89
C GLY A 15 2.71 -5.20 -6.09
N ARG A 16 3.34 -5.07 -7.28
CA ARG A 16 2.99 -5.86 -8.46
C ARG A 16 3.27 -7.36 -8.23
N GLU A 17 4.43 -7.71 -7.69
CA GLU A 17 4.77 -9.12 -7.44
C GLU A 17 3.83 -9.78 -6.42
N ILE A 18 3.45 -9.05 -5.35
CA ILE A 18 2.43 -9.52 -4.41
C ILE A 18 1.09 -9.73 -5.13
N ALA A 19 0.68 -8.78 -5.99
CA ALA A 19 -0.56 -8.86 -6.74
C ALA A 19 -0.61 -10.09 -7.64
N LEU A 20 0.43 -10.32 -8.44
CA LEU A 20 0.53 -11.47 -9.35
C LEU A 20 0.56 -12.79 -8.59
N LYS A 21 1.36 -12.88 -7.51
CA LYS A 21 1.44 -14.11 -6.71
C LYS A 21 0.10 -14.44 -6.04
N ALA A 22 -0.56 -13.45 -5.43
CA ALA A 22 -1.85 -13.66 -4.79
C ALA A 22 -2.96 -14.02 -5.80
N ALA A 23 -2.94 -13.42 -6.99
CA ALA A 23 -3.85 -13.76 -8.07
C ALA A 23 -3.67 -15.21 -8.54
N ALA A 24 -2.41 -15.67 -8.69
CA ALA A 24 -2.10 -17.06 -9.03
C ALA A 24 -2.59 -18.05 -7.96
N ASP A 25 -2.70 -17.63 -6.70
CA ASP A 25 -3.27 -18.42 -5.60
C ASP A 25 -4.81 -18.28 -5.51
N GLY A 26 -5.44 -17.59 -6.48
CA GLY A 26 -6.89 -17.47 -6.61
C GLY A 26 -7.52 -16.31 -5.84
N ALA A 27 -6.75 -15.29 -5.49
CA ALA A 27 -7.28 -14.07 -4.90
C ALA A 27 -7.82 -13.10 -5.95
N ASN A 28 -8.81 -12.28 -5.57
CA ASN A 28 -9.24 -11.10 -6.30
C ASN A 28 -8.33 -9.93 -5.93
N ILE A 29 -7.85 -9.18 -6.90
CA ILE A 29 -6.84 -8.13 -6.66
C ILE A 29 -7.38 -6.75 -7.00
N VAL A 30 -7.33 -5.84 -6.04
CA VAL A 30 -7.49 -4.40 -6.30
C VAL A 30 -6.10 -3.80 -6.50
N VAL A 31 -5.81 -3.41 -7.74
CA VAL A 31 -4.53 -2.80 -8.13
C VAL A 31 -4.64 -1.29 -7.96
N ALA A 32 -4.34 -0.78 -6.75
CA ALA A 32 -4.49 0.63 -6.43
C ALA A 32 -3.14 1.36 -6.50
N ALA A 33 -3.01 2.36 -7.38
CA ALA A 33 -1.84 3.22 -7.44
C ALA A 33 -2.12 4.51 -8.20
N LYS A 34 -1.25 5.50 -8.04
CA LYS A 34 -1.34 6.79 -8.75
C LYS A 34 -1.05 6.67 -10.26
N SER A 35 -0.24 5.69 -10.68
CA SER A 35 0.25 5.53 -12.04
C SER A 35 -0.79 4.84 -12.93
N ALA A 36 -1.65 5.64 -13.57
CA ALA A 36 -2.58 5.18 -14.62
C ALA A 36 -1.95 5.26 -16.02
N GLU A 37 -1.00 6.17 -16.24
CA GLU A 37 -0.28 6.34 -17.51
C GLU A 37 1.14 5.80 -17.44
N ALA A 38 1.63 5.30 -18.58
CA ALA A 38 2.99 4.81 -18.69
C ALA A 38 4.00 5.96 -18.56
N HIS A 39 5.08 5.73 -17.82
CA HIS A 39 6.15 6.70 -17.66
C HIS A 39 7.46 6.12 -18.19
N ALA A 40 8.20 6.89 -19.01
CA ALA A 40 9.39 6.41 -19.71
C ALA A 40 10.47 5.80 -18.80
N LYS A 41 10.59 6.28 -17.55
CA LYS A 41 11.57 5.81 -16.57
C LYS A 41 11.03 4.82 -15.53
N LEU A 42 9.72 4.66 -15.46
CA LEU A 42 9.06 3.83 -14.44
C LEU A 42 7.96 3.00 -15.10
N PRO A 43 8.30 1.87 -15.70
CA PRO A 43 7.34 1.02 -16.40
C PRO A 43 6.31 0.44 -15.42
N GLY A 44 5.12 0.16 -15.93
CA GLY A 44 4.01 -0.41 -15.18
C GLY A 44 2.97 0.63 -14.77
N THR A 45 1.72 0.29 -15.06
CA THR A 45 0.52 1.04 -14.68
C THR A 45 -0.43 0.13 -13.93
N ILE A 46 -1.48 0.70 -13.33
CA ILE A 46 -2.55 -0.11 -12.73
C ILE A 46 -3.21 -1.01 -13.78
N PHE A 47 -3.34 -0.53 -15.02
CA PHE A 47 -3.97 -1.26 -16.11
C PHE A 47 -3.10 -2.40 -16.61
N SER A 48 -1.79 -2.17 -16.84
CA SER A 48 -0.90 -3.23 -17.31
C SER A 48 -0.79 -4.39 -16.31
N VAL A 49 -0.80 -4.10 -15.00
CA VAL A 49 -0.80 -5.15 -13.96
C VAL A 49 -2.14 -5.88 -13.90
N ALA A 50 -3.25 -5.17 -14.05
CA ALA A 50 -4.57 -5.80 -14.12
C ALA A 50 -4.69 -6.73 -15.35
N GLU A 51 -4.20 -6.31 -16.51
CA GLU A 51 -4.16 -7.14 -17.72
C GLU A 51 -3.31 -8.40 -17.52
N GLU A 52 -2.14 -8.29 -16.90
CA GLU A 52 -1.29 -9.44 -16.59
C GLU A 52 -2.02 -10.44 -15.67
N ILE A 53 -2.72 -9.96 -14.65
CA ILE A 53 -3.49 -10.81 -13.73
C ILE A 53 -4.62 -11.53 -14.49
N VAL A 54 -5.37 -10.81 -15.32
CA VAL A 54 -6.48 -11.37 -16.10
C VAL A 54 -5.96 -12.39 -17.14
N ALA A 55 -4.86 -12.08 -17.82
CA ALA A 55 -4.24 -13.00 -18.77
C ALA A 55 -3.76 -14.30 -18.11
N ALA A 56 -3.40 -14.24 -16.82
CA ALA A 56 -3.05 -15.41 -16.02
C ALA A 56 -4.27 -16.15 -15.42
N GLY A 57 -5.50 -15.74 -15.76
CA GLY A 57 -6.75 -16.35 -15.28
C GLY A 57 -7.25 -15.84 -13.93
N GLY A 58 -6.65 -14.77 -13.37
CA GLY A 58 -7.08 -14.12 -12.15
C GLY A 58 -8.12 -13.02 -12.38
N GLN A 59 -8.57 -12.39 -11.29
CA GLN A 59 -9.48 -11.24 -11.32
C GLN A 59 -8.77 -10.00 -10.75
N ALA A 60 -8.89 -8.87 -11.46
CA ALA A 60 -8.28 -7.62 -11.05
C ALA A 60 -9.20 -6.41 -11.27
N LEU A 61 -9.18 -5.48 -10.32
CA LEU A 61 -9.83 -4.17 -10.40
C LEU A 61 -8.74 -3.09 -10.33
N PRO A 62 -8.40 -2.42 -11.44
CA PRO A 62 -7.47 -1.29 -11.41
C PRO A 62 -8.17 -0.03 -10.91
N LEU A 63 -7.62 0.62 -9.88
CA LEU A 63 -8.12 1.88 -9.33
C LEU A 63 -7.00 2.92 -9.27
N GLN A 64 -7.20 4.05 -9.96
CA GLN A 64 -6.29 5.17 -9.84
C GLN A 64 -6.46 5.84 -8.49
N LEU A 65 -5.42 5.82 -7.65
CA LEU A 65 -5.49 6.28 -6.28
C LEU A 65 -4.20 6.99 -5.83
N ASP A 66 -4.34 8.24 -5.39
CA ASP A 66 -3.33 8.89 -4.56
C ASP A 66 -3.69 8.64 -3.09
N VAL A 67 -2.89 7.85 -2.39
CA VAL A 67 -3.13 7.47 -0.98
C VAL A 67 -3.10 8.65 0.02
N ARG A 68 -2.71 9.84 -0.44
CA ARG A 68 -2.75 11.08 0.36
C ARG A 68 -4.13 11.72 0.41
N ASP A 69 -4.97 11.40 -0.56
CA ASP A 69 -6.35 11.88 -0.67
C ASP A 69 -7.29 10.95 0.10
N GLU A 70 -7.74 11.42 1.25
CA GLU A 70 -8.57 10.65 2.18
C GLU A 70 -9.93 10.25 1.57
N GLU A 71 -10.57 11.17 0.84
CA GLU A 71 -11.88 10.88 0.24
C GLU A 71 -11.74 9.92 -0.94
N ALA A 72 -10.70 10.07 -1.77
CA ALA A 72 -10.40 9.12 -2.83
C ALA A 72 -10.13 7.72 -2.28
N VAL A 73 -9.45 7.59 -1.13
CA VAL A 73 -9.22 6.30 -0.46
C VAL A 73 -10.54 5.67 -0.03
N LYS A 74 -11.44 6.43 0.60
CA LYS A 74 -12.76 5.92 1.02
C LYS A 74 -13.58 5.43 -0.17
N VAL A 75 -13.62 6.22 -1.25
CA VAL A 75 -14.32 5.85 -2.49
C VAL A 75 -13.73 4.58 -3.10
N ALA A 76 -12.40 4.48 -3.18
CA ALA A 76 -11.73 3.30 -3.73
C ALA A 76 -12.02 2.03 -2.91
N MET A 77 -12.05 2.11 -1.58
CA MET A 77 -12.41 0.98 -0.71
C MET A 77 -13.88 0.55 -0.92
N ALA A 78 -14.79 1.51 -1.05
CA ALA A 78 -16.20 1.21 -1.32
C ALA A 78 -16.38 0.52 -2.69
N GLN A 79 -15.74 1.04 -3.74
CA GLN A 79 -15.76 0.44 -5.08
C GLN A 79 -15.21 -1.00 -5.07
N ALA A 80 -14.10 -1.23 -4.39
CA ALA A 80 -13.50 -2.56 -4.25
C ALA A 80 -14.44 -3.55 -3.55
N ALA A 81 -15.04 -3.10 -2.45
CA ALA A 81 -15.98 -3.93 -1.67
C ALA A 81 -17.28 -4.22 -2.44
N GLU A 82 -17.78 -3.27 -3.22
CA GLU A 82 -18.94 -3.46 -4.10
C GLU A 82 -18.63 -4.45 -5.22
N HIS A 83 -17.48 -4.30 -5.86
CA HIS A 83 -17.09 -5.11 -7.02
C HIS A 83 -16.84 -6.60 -6.67
N PHE A 84 -16.18 -6.87 -5.54
CA PHE A 84 -15.79 -8.21 -5.12
C PHE A 84 -16.60 -8.77 -3.94
N GLY A 85 -17.57 -8.01 -3.41
CA GLY A 85 -18.38 -8.43 -2.27
C GLY A 85 -17.73 -8.22 -0.90
N GLY A 86 -16.54 -7.60 -0.81
CA GLY A 86 -15.84 -7.32 0.43
C GLY A 86 -14.34 -7.13 0.24
N ILE A 87 -13.64 -6.85 1.33
CA ILE A 87 -12.16 -6.76 1.38
C ILE A 87 -11.69 -7.67 2.50
N ASP A 88 -10.81 -8.62 2.19
CA ASP A 88 -10.24 -9.58 3.16
C ASP A 88 -8.85 -9.16 3.64
N ALA A 89 -8.09 -8.44 2.82
CA ALA A 89 -6.79 -7.93 3.22
C ALA A 89 -6.51 -6.55 2.63
N LEU A 90 -5.92 -5.67 3.44
CA LEU A 90 -5.29 -4.44 3.00
C LEU A 90 -3.78 -4.62 3.01
N ILE A 91 -3.12 -4.33 1.87
CA ILE A 91 -1.65 -4.32 1.76
C ILE A 91 -1.18 -2.88 1.58
N ASN A 92 -0.65 -2.29 2.64
CA ASN A 92 -0.02 -0.97 2.63
C ASN A 92 1.41 -1.08 2.08
N ASN A 93 1.53 -0.99 0.75
CA ASN A 93 2.81 -1.07 0.05
C ASN A 93 3.21 0.26 -0.62
N ALA A 94 2.28 1.18 -0.86
CA ALA A 94 2.61 2.50 -1.39
C ALA A 94 3.69 3.17 -0.53
N GLY A 95 4.72 3.72 -1.18
CA GLY A 95 5.84 4.34 -0.48
C GLY A 95 6.58 5.36 -1.32
N ALA A 96 7.19 6.31 -0.64
CA ALA A 96 8.14 7.27 -1.22
C ALA A 96 9.48 7.15 -0.50
N ILE A 97 10.56 7.27 -1.27
CA ILE A 97 11.92 7.13 -0.76
C ILE A 97 12.81 8.30 -1.19
N ARG A 98 13.56 8.85 -0.23
CA ARG A 98 14.65 9.79 -0.47
C ARG A 98 15.73 9.56 0.56
N LEU A 99 16.80 8.90 0.14
CA LEU A 99 17.93 8.54 1.01
C LEU A 99 18.91 9.72 1.14
N LYS A 100 18.55 10.68 2.01
CA LYS A 100 19.39 11.80 2.40
C LYS A 100 19.31 12.01 3.91
N GLY A 101 20.43 12.42 4.50
CA GLY A 101 20.51 12.79 5.91
C GLY A 101 19.80 14.13 6.19
N VAL A 102 19.68 14.46 7.48
CA VAL A 102 19.01 15.68 7.97
C VAL A 102 19.58 16.95 7.34
N GLU A 103 20.89 17.00 7.14
CA GLU A 103 21.59 18.17 6.59
C GLU A 103 21.18 18.53 5.14
N HIS A 104 20.82 17.51 4.33
CA HIS A 104 20.66 17.68 2.89
C HIS A 104 19.25 17.38 2.37
N LEU A 105 18.33 16.97 3.24
CA LEU A 105 16.96 16.67 2.83
C LEU A 105 16.10 17.94 2.86
N GLU A 106 15.50 18.27 1.73
CA GLU A 106 14.50 19.35 1.66
C GLU A 106 13.24 18.95 2.45
N LEU A 107 12.72 19.83 3.31
CA LEU A 107 11.53 19.59 4.14
C LEU A 107 10.32 19.12 3.31
N ARG A 108 10.08 19.74 2.16
CA ARG A 108 8.98 19.29 1.26
C ARG A 108 9.09 17.81 0.85
N ARG A 109 10.31 17.25 0.79
CA ARG A 109 10.53 15.83 0.48
C ARG A 109 10.29 14.95 1.70
N TYR A 110 10.65 15.45 2.88
CA TYR A 110 10.30 14.79 4.14
C TYR A 110 8.78 14.73 4.33
N ASP A 111 8.09 15.86 4.16
CA ASP A 111 6.64 15.95 4.27
C ASP A 111 5.93 14.99 3.31
N LEU A 112 6.40 14.93 2.05
CA LEU A 112 5.88 13.98 1.06
C LEU A 112 6.07 12.52 1.51
N MET A 113 7.26 12.17 2.01
CA MET A 113 7.51 10.82 2.52
C MET A 113 6.62 10.51 3.73
N PHE A 114 6.46 11.46 4.65
CA PHE A 114 5.61 11.27 5.83
C PHE A 114 4.14 11.07 5.43
N GLN A 115 3.64 11.86 4.50
CA GLN A 115 2.27 11.72 3.98
C GLN A 115 2.01 10.35 3.35
N ILE A 116 2.98 9.82 2.59
CA ILE A 116 2.81 8.55 1.86
C ILE A 116 3.15 7.34 2.76
N ASN A 117 4.26 7.39 3.50
CA ASN A 117 4.75 6.23 4.24
C ASN A 117 4.05 6.04 5.60
N THR A 118 3.62 7.12 6.26
CA THR A 118 3.03 7.07 7.60
C THR A 118 1.56 7.42 7.58
N ARG A 119 1.21 8.67 7.19
CA ARG A 119 -0.18 9.13 7.24
C ARG A 119 -1.10 8.27 6.37
N ALA A 120 -0.66 7.90 5.17
CA ALA A 120 -1.49 7.09 4.27
C ALA A 120 -1.80 5.69 4.83
N VAL A 121 -0.89 5.09 5.59
CA VAL A 121 -1.16 3.82 6.29
C VAL A 121 -2.36 3.97 7.21
N MET A 122 -2.39 5.02 8.04
CA MET A 122 -3.52 5.29 8.92
C MET A 122 -4.82 5.53 8.14
N VAL A 123 -4.78 6.34 7.08
CA VAL A 123 -5.95 6.67 6.24
C VAL A 123 -6.51 5.40 5.58
N CYS A 124 -5.65 4.60 4.94
CA CYS A 124 -6.06 3.38 4.26
C CYS A 124 -6.59 2.35 5.26
N SER A 125 -5.94 2.19 6.41
CA SER A 125 -6.39 1.27 7.47
C SER A 125 -7.75 1.68 8.01
N GLN A 126 -7.95 2.94 8.37
CA GLN A 126 -9.26 3.44 8.83
C GLN A 126 -10.37 3.20 7.80
N ALA A 127 -10.10 3.44 6.52
CA ALA A 127 -11.08 3.24 5.46
C ALA A 127 -11.38 1.75 5.20
N ALA A 128 -10.42 0.86 5.39
CA ALA A 128 -10.59 -0.58 5.21
C ALA A 128 -11.27 -1.28 6.39
N LEU A 129 -11.09 -0.78 7.63
CA LEU A 129 -11.58 -1.43 8.86
C LEU A 129 -13.05 -1.86 8.82
N PRO A 130 -14.03 -1.08 8.29
CA PRO A 130 -15.43 -1.50 8.24
C PRO A 130 -15.65 -2.77 7.42
N TYR A 131 -14.84 -2.98 6.38
CA TYR A 131 -14.90 -4.15 5.52
C TYR A 131 -14.14 -5.33 6.12
N LEU A 132 -12.93 -5.09 6.63
CA LEU A 132 -12.08 -6.11 7.25
C LEU A 132 -12.73 -6.73 8.50
N LYS A 133 -13.44 -5.95 9.30
CA LYS A 133 -14.19 -6.48 10.44
C LYS A 133 -15.28 -7.47 10.02
N LYS A 134 -15.94 -7.27 8.87
CA LYS A 134 -16.97 -8.17 8.36
C LYS A 134 -16.38 -9.49 7.85
N THR A 135 -15.20 -9.45 7.27
CA THR A 135 -14.53 -10.61 6.68
C THR A 135 -13.57 -11.31 7.64
N GLN A 136 -13.37 -10.76 8.86
CA GLN A 136 -12.28 -11.15 9.78
C GLN A 136 -10.91 -11.09 9.08
N GLY A 137 -10.72 -10.00 8.34
CA GLY A 137 -9.58 -9.80 7.46
C GLY A 137 -8.33 -9.27 8.17
N HIS A 138 -7.31 -8.93 7.38
CA HIS A 138 -6.01 -8.54 7.88
C HIS A 138 -5.50 -7.25 7.24
N ILE A 139 -4.63 -6.53 7.98
CA ILE A 139 -3.82 -5.42 7.45
C ILE A 139 -2.36 -5.88 7.46
N LEU A 140 -1.69 -5.71 6.32
CA LEU A 140 -0.26 -5.94 6.17
C LEU A 140 0.39 -4.68 5.64
N SER A 141 1.43 -4.19 6.30
CA SER A 141 2.22 -3.07 5.77
C SER A 141 3.69 -3.44 5.57
N LEU A 142 4.26 -2.95 4.46
CA LEU A 142 5.66 -3.22 4.10
C LEU A 142 6.59 -2.34 4.93
N SER A 143 6.82 -2.73 6.17
CA SER A 143 7.60 -2.00 7.15
C SER A 143 8.98 -2.64 7.37
N PRO A 144 10.02 -1.87 7.74
CA PRO A 144 11.30 -2.44 8.09
C PRO A 144 11.26 -3.06 9.49
N PRO A 145 12.18 -3.98 9.82
CA PRO A 145 12.38 -4.41 11.20
C PRO A 145 12.77 -3.22 12.07
N LEU A 146 12.22 -3.14 13.28
CA LEU A 146 12.57 -2.10 14.25
C LEU A 146 13.95 -2.43 14.85
N ASN A 147 14.94 -1.62 14.52
CA ASN A 147 16.30 -1.73 15.06
C ASN A 147 16.85 -0.33 15.28
N LEU A 148 17.13 0.03 16.53
CA LEU A 148 17.61 1.35 16.93
C LEU A 148 19.13 1.49 16.90
N ASP A 149 19.88 0.52 16.40
CA ASP A 149 21.32 0.66 16.20
C ASP A 149 21.59 1.71 15.08
N PRO A 150 22.31 2.80 15.39
CA PRO A 150 22.53 3.90 14.45
C PRO A 150 23.12 3.50 13.11
N LYS A 151 23.88 2.41 13.03
CA LYS A 151 24.48 1.94 11.77
C LYS A 151 23.45 1.68 10.66
N TRP A 152 22.18 1.39 11.02
CA TRP A 152 21.12 1.08 10.06
C TRP A 152 20.39 2.31 9.52
N PHE A 153 20.45 3.45 10.21
CA PHE A 153 19.65 4.61 9.82
C PHE A 153 20.37 5.96 9.87
N ALA A 154 21.58 6.05 10.42
CA ALA A 154 22.30 7.33 10.60
C ALA A 154 22.39 8.15 9.32
N SER A 155 22.58 7.51 8.16
CA SER A 155 22.68 8.18 6.86
C SER A 155 21.35 8.64 6.26
N TYR A 156 20.21 8.12 6.73
CA TYR A 156 18.86 8.39 6.16
C TYR A 156 17.76 8.45 7.22
N GLY A 157 18.09 9.01 8.39
CA GLY A 157 17.18 9.16 9.51
C GLY A 157 15.79 9.68 9.11
N PRO A 158 15.66 10.71 8.26
CA PRO A 158 14.34 11.22 7.83
C PRO A 158 13.48 10.17 7.12
N TYR A 159 14.03 9.33 6.27
CA TYR A 159 13.28 8.23 5.65
C TYR A 159 12.89 7.18 6.71
N THR A 160 13.84 6.82 7.57
CA THR A 160 13.63 5.82 8.62
C THR A 160 12.52 6.24 9.57
N THR A 161 12.45 7.52 9.98
CA THR A 161 11.36 8.01 10.86
C THR A 161 9.98 7.79 10.24
N THR A 162 9.83 7.99 8.93
CA THR A 162 8.55 7.76 8.25
C THR A 162 8.18 6.27 8.20
N LYS A 163 9.17 5.40 8.01
CA LYS A 163 8.94 3.94 7.98
C LYS A 163 8.71 3.36 9.37
N TYR A 164 9.39 3.86 10.39
CA TYR A 164 9.15 3.47 11.78
C TYR A 164 7.78 3.95 12.28
N GLY A 165 7.33 5.14 11.84
CA GLY A 165 5.97 5.60 12.10
C GLY A 165 4.90 4.63 11.58
N MET A 166 5.09 4.07 10.39
CA MET A 166 4.24 3.00 9.84
C MET A 166 4.23 1.77 10.78
N SER A 167 5.41 1.28 11.19
CA SER A 167 5.52 0.11 12.07
C SER A 167 4.83 0.31 13.42
N MET A 168 4.85 1.54 13.96
CA MET A 168 4.16 1.84 15.22
C MET A 168 2.64 1.82 15.07
N LEU A 169 2.10 2.27 13.93
CA LEU A 169 0.66 2.22 13.68
C LEU A 169 0.13 0.79 13.58
N GLU A 170 0.87 -0.11 12.95
CA GLU A 170 0.47 -1.51 12.77
C GLU A 170 0.39 -2.29 14.07
N ASN A 171 1.35 -2.11 14.95
CA ASN A 171 1.37 -2.80 16.23
C ASN A 171 0.13 -2.48 17.09
N LEU A 172 -0.47 -1.30 16.91
CA LEU A 172 -1.70 -0.91 17.60
C LEU A 172 -2.95 -1.56 16.99
N GLU A 173 -2.96 -1.81 15.67
CA GLU A 173 -4.10 -2.39 14.96
C GLU A 173 -4.18 -3.91 15.12
N ALA A 174 -3.05 -4.61 15.17
CA ALA A 174 -3.00 -6.06 15.43
C ALA A 174 -3.69 -6.47 16.75
N ILE A 175 -3.67 -5.58 17.76
CA ILE A 175 -4.31 -5.80 19.06
C ILE A 175 -5.85 -5.61 18.99
N ARG A 176 -6.37 -4.89 17.99
CA ARG A 176 -7.80 -4.53 17.91
C ARG A 176 -8.63 -5.43 17.02
N LEU A 177 -8.01 -6.21 16.15
CA LEU A 177 -8.70 -7.15 15.26
C LEU A 177 -8.80 -8.57 15.85
N SER A 178 -8.10 -8.82 16.97
CA SER A 178 -8.19 -10.03 17.79
C SER A 178 -9.26 -9.86 18.88
#